data_cb2d1160cbd767bdddd0b7c7b85210e6
#
_entry.id   cb2d1160cbd767bdddd0b7c7b85210e6
#
_cell.length_a   1.000
_cell.length_b   1.000
_cell.length_c   1.000
_cell.angle_alpha   90.00
_cell.angle_beta   90.00
_cell.angle_gamma   90.00
#
_symmetry.space_group_name_H-M   'P 1'
#
loop_
_entity.id
_entity.type
_entity.pdbx_description
1 polymer ?
#
loop_
_entity_poly.entity_id
_entity_poly.type
_entity_poly.pdbx_seq_one_letter_code
_entity_poly.pdbx_strand_id
1 'polypeptide(L)'
;GDVYKRQVIDASKGVENQTRKLFKVCVMRHIPIFTFVNKMDRESRNPFDLMEQIESELGIQTYPVNWPIGSGKEFKGVYDRDKKHIISFEASGGQHQVAATEVDLSDPSLDSLIGEDLHSTLCDDIELLDGASYEFDIEKVRKGELSPVFFGSALTNFGVEPFLENFLEMTTSPTPRNSSAGIIDPFDPEFSAFVFKIQANMNKAHRDRITFLRICSG
;
A
#
# COMPACT_ATOMS: atom_id res chain seq x y z
N GLY A 1 15.52 -8.56 -8.55
CA GLY A 1 14.52 -7.52 -8.51
C GLY A 1 13.30 -7.94 -7.71
N ASP A 2 12.62 -6.96 -7.15
CA ASP A 2 11.37 -7.21 -6.41
C ASP A 2 10.27 -7.67 -7.37
N VAL A 3 9.39 -8.54 -6.91
CA VAL A 3 8.22 -9.01 -7.68
C VAL A 3 7.11 -7.96 -7.61
N TYR A 4 7.06 -7.20 -6.51
CA TYR A 4 6.16 -6.06 -6.28
C TYR A 4 6.87 -4.96 -5.52
N LYS A 5 6.28 -3.78 -5.53
CA LYS A 5 6.77 -2.62 -4.76
C LYS A 5 5.68 -2.08 -3.84
N ARG A 6 6.04 -1.92 -2.57
CA ARG A 6 5.26 -1.14 -1.61
C ARG A 6 5.79 0.28 -1.64
N GLN A 7 4.97 1.21 -2.09
CA GLN A 7 5.27 2.62 -2.11
C GLN A 7 4.68 3.26 -0.86
N VAL A 8 5.48 4.01 -0.12
CA VAL A 8 5.02 4.77 1.04
C VAL A 8 5.10 6.25 0.72
N ILE A 9 3.98 6.94 0.87
CA ILE A 9 3.84 8.38 0.65
C ILE A 9 3.51 9.06 1.98
N ASP A 10 4.19 10.15 2.29
CA ASP A 10 3.88 10.99 3.43
C ASP A 10 2.64 11.84 3.12
N ALA A 11 1.59 11.71 3.93
CA ALA A 11 0.31 12.39 3.70
C ALA A 11 0.42 13.92 3.69
N SER A 12 1.41 14.49 4.37
CA SER A 12 1.65 15.94 4.39
C SER A 12 2.48 16.43 3.21
N LYS A 13 3.39 15.59 2.70
CA LYS A 13 4.35 15.98 1.65
C LYS A 13 3.91 15.58 0.24
N GLY A 14 3.18 14.47 0.14
CA GLY A 14 2.80 13.89 -1.14
C GLY A 14 3.97 13.19 -1.85
N VAL A 15 3.99 13.26 -3.17
CA VAL A 15 5.01 12.59 -4.01
C VAL A 15 6.33 13.35 -3.94
N GLU A 16 7.37 12.70 -3.39
CA GLU A 16 8.72 13.27 -3.25
C GLU A 16 9.64 12.81 -4.39
N ASN A 17 10.78 13.50 -4.57
CA ASN A 17 11.74 13.21 -5.64
C ASN A 17 12.24 11.76 -5.63
N GLN A 18 12.46 11.18 -4.46
CA GLN A 18 12.90 9.79 -4.34
C GLN A 18 11.80 8.81 -4.80
N THR A 19 10.56 9.11 -4.48
CA THR A 19 9.38 8.35 -4.95
C THR A 19 9.34 8.32 -6.47
N ARG A 20 9.48 9.48 -7.14
CA ARG A 20 9.49 9.58 -8.61
C ARG A 20 10.59 8.73 -9.25
N LYS A 21 11.80 8.76 -8.67
CA LYS A 21 12.93 7.99 -9.19
C LYS A 21 12.71 6.48 -9.09
N LEU A 22 12.25 6.01 -7.94
CA LEU A 22 11.99 4.59 -7.70
C LEU A 22 10.80 4.09 -8.52
N PHE A 23 9.76 4.92 -8.64
CA PHE A 23 8.59 4.61 -9.45
C PHE A 23 8.94 4.35 -10.92
N LYS A 24 9.76 5.21 -11.54
CA LYS A 24 10.23 5.02 -12.92
C LYS A 24 10.88 3.65 -13.14
N VAL A 25 11.66 3.18 -12.16
CA VAL A 25 12.27 1.84 -12.21
C VAL A 25 11.22 0.73 -12.17
N CYS A 26 10.16 0.92 -11.37
CA CYS A 26 9.07 -0.06 -11.27
C CYS A 26 8.28 -0.14 -12.57
N VAL A 27 7.90 1.00 -13.13
CA VAL A 27 7.15 1.08 -14.40
C VAL A 27 7.95 0.44 -15.55
N MET A 28 9.23 0.76 -15.68
CA MET A 28 10.11 0.16 -16.70
C MET A 28 10.19 -1.37 -16.62
N ARG A 29 9.86 -1.95 -15.48
CA ARG A 29 9.93 -3.39 -15.22
C ARG A 29 8.57 -4.04 -15.05
N HIS A 30 7.48 -3.31 -15.26
CA HIS A 30 6.11 -3.76 -15.06
C HIS A 30 5.91 -4.41 -13.67
N ILE A 31 6.48 -3.77 -12.63
CA ILE A 31 6.36 -4.24 -11.25
C ILE A 31 5.07 -3.66 -10.65
N PRO A 32 4.14 -4.49 -10.16
CA PRO A 32 2.95 -4.02 -9.45
C PRO A 32 3.31 -3.13 -8.26
N ILE A 33 2.57 -2.04 -8.09
CA ILE A 33 2.82 -1.03 -7.07
C ILE A 33 1.60 -0.92 -6.16
N PHE A 34 1.83 -1.04 -4.87
CA PHE A 34 0.85 -0.82 -3.82
C PHE A 34 1.25 0.45 -3.05
N THR A 35 0.34 1.37 -2.92
CA THR A 35 0.61 2.67 -2.30
C THR A 35 0.02 2.74 -0.89
N PHE A 36 0.85 3.08 0.10
CA PHE A 36 0.42 3.35 1.47
C PHE A 36 0.65 4.83 1.78
N VAL A 37 -0.43 5.58 1.97
CA VAL A 37 -0.41 6.98 2.39
C VAL A 37 -0.31 7.00 3.91
N ASN A 38 0.87 7.35 4.40
CA ASN A 38 1.28 7.22 5.79
C ASN A 38 1.15 8.55 6.53
N LYS A 39 1.05 8.49 7.84
CA LYS A 39 1.03 9.61 8.79
C LYS A 39 -0.31 10.37 8.82
N MET A 40 -1.42 9.65 8.67
CA MET A 40 -2.76 10.23 8.83
C MET A 40 -3.03 10.73 10.27
N ASP A 41 -2.25 10.28 11.24
CA ASP A 41 -2.21 10.79 12.62
C ASP A 41 -1.66 12.22 12.74
N ARG A 42 -1.19 12.80 11.65
CA ARG A 42 -0.70 14.19 11.56
C ARG A 42 -1.50 14.95 10.52
N GLU A 43 -1.41 16.29 10.59
CA GLU A 43 -2.01 17.16 9.60
C GLU A 43 -1.59 16.74 8.18
N SER A 44 -2.55 16.42 7.33
CA SER A 44 -2.34 15.91 6.00
C SER A 44 -2.94 16.82 4.94
N ARG A 45 -2.50 16.65 3.71
CA ARG A 45 -3.17 17.23 2.53
C ARG A 45 -4.50 16.53 2.31
N ASN A 46 -5.35 17.16 1.51
CA ASN A 46 -6.61 16.53 1.10
C ASN A 46 -6.32 15.18 0.39
N PRO A 47 -7.01 14.09 0.75
CA PRO A 47 -6.80 12.78 0.13
C PRO A 47 -7.02 12.75 -1.39
N PHE A 48 -7.97 13.51 -1.92
CA PHE A 48 -8.19 13.64 -3.37
C PHE A 48 -7.00 14.29 -4.06
N ASP A 49 -6.44 15.37 -3.49
CA ASP A 49 -5.25 16.03 -4.04
C ASP A 49 -4.04 15.09 -4.05
N LEU A 50 -3.91 14.24 -3.03
CA LEU A 50 -2.84 13.24 -2.97
C LEU A 50 -2.99 12.19 -4.07
N MET A 51 -4.22 11.71 -4.32
CA MET A 51 -4.49 10.75 -5.39
C MET A 51 -4.27 11.38 -6.77
N GLU A 52 -4.77 12.59 -7.01
CA GLU A 52 -4.52 13.32 -8.24
C GLU A 52 -3.02 13.54 -8.48
N GLN A 53 -2.26 13.88 -7.43
CA GLN A 53 -0.82 14.03 -7.53
C GLN A 53 -0.13 12.70 -7.91
N ILE A 54 -0.53 11.59 -7.30
CA ILE A 54 0.00 10.25 -7.62
C ILE A 54 -0.26 9.94 -9.09
N GLU A 55 -1.47 10.16 -9.57
CA GLU A 55 -1.85 9.87 -10.94
C GLU A 55 -1.12 10.76 -11.95
N SER A 56 -1.13 12.08 -11.72
CA SER A 56 -0.54 13.05 -12.65
C SER A 56 0.99 12.96 -12.71
N GLU A 57 1.65 12.75 -11.56
CA GLU A 57 3.11 12.75 -11.51
C GLU A 57 3.74 11.38 -11.81
N LEU A 58 3.05 10.30 -11.49
CA LEU A 58 3.54 8.95 -11.67
C LEU A 58 2.95 8.27 -12.91
N GLY A 59 1.83 8.76 -13.45
CA GLY A 59 1.19 8.21 -14.63
C GLY A 59 0.58 6.82 -14.41
N ILE A 60 0.08 6.55 -13.20
CA ILE A 60 -0.58 5.30 -12.82
C ILE A 60 -1.99 5.61 -12.31
N GLN A 61 -2.95 4.78 -12.67
CA GLN A 61 -4.29 4.86 -12.10
C GLN A 61 -4.26 4.51 -10.60
N THR A 62 -5.13 5.10 -9.81
CA THR A 62 -5.27 4.79 -8.38
C THR A 62 -6.64 4.24 -8.06
N TYR A 63 -6.69 3.30 -7.11
CA TYR A 63 -7.92 2.81 -6.50
C TYR A 63 -7.81 2.85 -4.99
N PRO A 64 -8.54 3.74 -4.30
CA PRO A 64 -8.54 3.78 -2.84
C PRO A 64 -9.32 2.57 -2.29
N VAL A 65 -8.62 1.65 -1.67
CA VAL A 65 -9.20 0.47 -1.00
C VAL A 65 -9.87 0.88 0.29
N ASN A 66 -9.27 1.82 1.02
CA ASN A 66 -9.88 2.47 2.16
C ASN A 66 -9.85 3.99 2.01
N TRP A 67 -10.69 4.69 2.78
CA TRP A 67 -10.76 6.14 2.78
C TRP A 67 -10.60 6.71 4.20
N PRO A 68 -9.79 7.76 4.41
CA PRO A 68 -9.54 8.28 5.74
C PRO A 68 -10.72 9.09 6.27
N ILE A 69 -10.98 8.98 7.56
CA ILE A 69 -11.98 9.72 8.30
C ILE A 69 -11.28 10.77 9.15
N GLY A 70 -11.24 12.00 8.64
CA GLY A 70 -10.46 13.08 9.24
C GLY A 70 -8.95 12.92 9.06
N SER A 71 -8.19 13.83 9.66
CA SER A 71 -6.73 13.81 9.66
C SER A 71 -6.16 14.49 10.91
N GLY A 72 -4.91 14.22 11.24
CA GLY A 72 -4.25 14.79 12.40
C GLY A 72 -4.94 14.43 13.71
N LYS A 73 -5.30 15.44 14.49
CA LYS A 73 -5.99 15.24 15.78
C LYS A 73 -7.43 14.75 15.62
N GLU A 74 -8.03 15.00 14.47
CA GLU A 74 -9.39 14.59 14.12
C GLU A 74 -9.44 13.25 13.40
N PHE A 75 -8.31 12.60 13.22
CA PHE A 75 -8.25 11.30 12.57
C PHE A 75 -8.97 10.24 13.42
N LYS A 76 -10.09 9.74 12.90
CA LYS A 76 -10.96 8.75 13.56
C LYS A 76 -10.77 7.33 13.08
N GLY A 77 -10.11 7.16 11.92
CA GLY A 77 -9.94 5.85 11.32
C GLY A 77 -10.03 5.89 9.81
N VAL A 78 -10.38 4.75 9.23
CA VAL A 78 -10.61 4.61 7.80
C VAL A 78 -11.91 3.85 7.54
N TYR A 79 -12.54 4.16 6.41
CA TYR A 79 -13.64 3.39 5.86
C TYR A 79 -13.08 2.41 4.81
N ASP A 80 -13.27 1.11 5.03
CA ASP A 80 -12.95 0.06 4.06
C ASP A 80 -14.07 0.01 3.01
N ARG A 81 -13.74 0.32 1.76
CA ARG A 81 -14.72 0.43 0.67
C ARG A 81 -15.24 -0.93 0.20
N ASP A 82 -14.40 -1.95 0.25
CA ASP A 82 -14.78 -3.28 -0.21
C ASP A 82 -15.65 -4.00 0.82
N LYS A 83 -15.26 -3.93 2.09
CA LYS A 83 -15.97 -4.55 3.21
C LYS A 83 -17.10 -3.68 3.76
N LYS A 84 -17.17 -2.41 3.33
CA LYS A 84 -18.19 -1.42 3.75
C LYS A 84 -18.28 -1.27 5.28
N HIS A 85 -17.14 -1.20 5.95
CA HIS A 85 -17.09 -1.01 7.38
C HIS A 85 -16.05 0.03 7.80
N ILE A 86 -16.25 0.60 8.98
CA ILE A 86 -15.30 1.54 9.59
C ILE A 86 -14.32 0.77 10.47
N ILE A 87 -13.04 1.08 10.30
CA ILE A 87 -11.97 0.65 11.18
C ILE A 87 -11.59 1.86 12.02
N SER A 88 -12.01 1.86 13.29
CA SER A 88 -11.81 3.00 14.19
C SER A 88 -10.39 3.09 14.70
N PHE A 89 -9.88 4.32 14.77
CA PHE A 89 -8.60 4.65 15.40
C PHE A 89 -8.86 5.14 16.84
N GLU A 90 -8.50 4.33 17.83
CA GLU A 90 -8.50 4.75 19.23
C GLU A 90 -7.08 5.08 19.68
N ALA A 91 -6.84 6.34 20.02
CA ALA A 91 -5.58 6.80 20.59
C ALA A 91 -5.53 6.45 22.09
N SER A 92 -5.47 5.17 22.44
CA SER A 92 -5.29 4.74 23.82
C SER A 92 -3.89 4.14 24.04
N GLY A 93 -3.20 4.71 25.01
CA GLY A 93 -1.82 4.49 25.41
C GLY A 93 -1.23 3.08 25.22
N GLY A 94 -0.55 2.85 24.11
CA GLY A 94 0.44 1.81 23.97
C GLY A 94 0.05 0.50 23.31
N GLN A 95 -1.23 0.18 23.16
CA GLN A 95 -1.71 -0.93 22.32
C GLN A 95 -2.98 -0.49 21.61
N HIS A 96 -2.88 -0.31 20.31
CA HIS A 96 -4.00 0.11 19.47
C HIS A 96 -4.93 -1.09 19.25
N GLN A 97 -6.07 -1.11 19.90
CA GLN A 97 -7.14 -2.03 19.52
C GLN A 97 -7.87 -1.42 18.32
N VAL A 98 -7.74 -2.06 17.19
CA VAL A 98 -8.53 -1.79 16.01
C VAL A 98 -9.89 -2.43 16.22
N ALA A 99 -10.90 -1.63 16.57
CA ALA A 99 -12.28 -2.10 16.57
C ALA A 99 -12.83 -1.91 15.15
N ALA A 100 -13.02 -2.98 14.42
CA ALA A 100 -13.79 -2.94 13.18
C ALA A 100 -15.28 -2.94 13.54
N THR A 101 -15.97 -1.90 13.15
CA THR A 101 -17.42 -1.79 13.34
C THR A 101 -18.07 -1.86 11.96
N GLU A 102 -18.77 -2.95 11.68
CA GLU A 102 -19.58 -3.06 10.46
C GLU A 102 -20.82 -2.17 10.62
N VAL A 103 -20.76 -1.00 10.02
CA VAL A 103 -21.85 -0.01 10.07
C VAL A 103 -22.04 0.53 8.65
N ASP A 104 -23.29 0.51 8.20
CA ASP A 104 -23.68 1.15 6.95
C ASP A 104 -23.46 2.68 7.06
N LEU A 105 -23.00 3.31 5.97
CA LEU A 105 -22.79 4.76 5.91
C LEU A 105 -24.06 5.57 6.22
N SER A 106 -25.24 4.98 6.02
CA SER A 106 -26.52 5.61 6.33
C SER A 106 -26.95 5.46 7.80
N ASP A 107 -26.17 4.74 8.63
CA ASP A 107 -26.54 4.48 10.02
C ASP A 107 -26.28 5.72 10.90
N PRO A 108 -27.32 6.28 11.55
CA PRO A 108 -27.15 7.44 12.43
C PRO A 108 -26.21 7.21 13.64
N SER A 109 -25.90 5.96 13.97
CA SER A 109 -24.94 5.64 15.03
C SER A 109 -23.53 6.14 14.72
N LEU A 110 -23.22 6.36 13.43
CA LEU A 110 -21.96 6.93 12.99
C LEU A 110 -21.73 8.36 13.51
N ASP A 111 -22.78 9.16 13.65
CA ASP A 111 -22.66 10.50 14.23
C ASP A 111 -22.11 10.45 15.66
N SER A 112 -22.48 9.42 16.42
CA SER A 112 -21.96 9.20 17.77
C SER A 112 -20.52 8.67 17.78
N LEU A 113 -20.13 7.95 16.74
CA LEU A 113 -18.81 7.31 16.64
C LEU A 113 -17.73 8.26 16.12
N ILE A 114 -18.01 9.00 15.06
CA ILE A 114 -17.04 9.84 14.36
C ILE A 114 -17.39 11.34 14.39
N GLY A 115 -18.62 11.71 14.74
CA GLY A 115 -19.17 13.07 14.72
C GLY A 115 -19.91 13.39 13.42
N GLU A 116 -20.96 14.22 13.54
CA GLU A 116 -21.84 14.59 12.41
C GLU A 116 -21.07 15.15 11.20
N ASP A 117 -20.14 16.08 11.45
CA ASP A 117 -19.38 16.75 10.37
C ASP A 117 -18.52 15.75 9.58
N LEU A 118 -17.81 14.84 10.28
CA LEU A 118 -16.98 13.84 9.62
C LEU A 118 -17.82 12.75 8.95
N HIS A 119 -18.99 12.42 9.50
CA HIS A 119 -19.92 11.48 8.87
C HIS A 119 -20.46 12.05 7.55
N SER A 120 -20.94 13.31 7.56
CA SER A 120 -21.41 13.97 6.34
C SER A 120 -20.30 14.04 5.28
N THR A 121 -19.10 14.46 5.69
CA THR A 121 -17.94 14.52 4.78
C THR A 121 -17.60 13.16 4.20
N LEU A 122 -17.63 12.11 5.01
CA LEU A 122 -17.36 10.75 4.56
C LEU A 122 -18.39 10.28 3.52
N CYS A 123 -19.68 10.55 3.74
CA CYS A 123 -20.72 10.20 2.79
C CYS A 123 -20.51 10.90 1.43
N ASP A 124 -20.25 12.20 1.46
CA ASP A 124 -19.99 13.01 0.25
C ASP A 124 -18.74 12.49 -0.50
N ASP A 125 -17.68 12.20 0.23
CA ASP A 125 -16.43 11.67 -0.34
C ASP A 125 -16.63 10.30 -0.98
N ILE A 126 -17.36 9.39 -0.34
CA ILE A 126 -17.62 8.06 -0.88
C ILE A 126 -18.52 8.12 -2.11
N GLU A 127 -19.56 8.98 -2.10
CA GLU A 127 -20.40 9.21 -3.28
C GLU A 127 -19.58 9.72 -4.46
N LEU A 128 -18.67 10.68 -4.21
CA LEU A 128 -17.77 11.20 -5.23
C LEU A 128 -16.81 10.12 -5.76
N LEU A 129 -16.25 9.30 -4.88
CA LEU A 129 -15.36 8.20 -5.26
C LEU A 129 -16.09 7.14 -6.09
N ASP A 130 -17.30 6.77 -5.71
CA ASP A 130 -18.09 5.77 -6.43
C ASP A 130 -18.54 6.26 -7.81
N GLY A 131 -18.68 7.59 -7.97
CA GLY A 131 -19.02 8.21 -9.25
C GLY A 131 -17.84 8.51 -10.16
N ALA A 132 -16.65 8.75 -9.62
CA ALA A 132 -15.51 9.31 -10.36
C ALA A 132 -14.24 8.46 -10.33
N SER A 133 -14.10 7.49 -9.40
CA SER A 133 -12.91 6.66 -9.33
C SER A 133 -12.90 5.53 -10.37
N TYR A 134 -11.72 5.04 -10.68
CA TYR A 134 -11.58 3.84 -11.50
C TYR A 134 -12.20 2.63 -10.79
N GLU A 135 -12.74 1.69 -11.56
CA GLU A 135 -13.14 0.39 -11.03
C GLU A 135 -11.90 -0.43 -10.65
N PHE A 136 -12.03 -1.23 -9.60
CA PHE A 136 -10.97 -2.14 -9.20
C PHE A 136 -10.79 -3.23 -10.26
N ASP A 137 -9.55 -3.37 -10.73
CA ASP A 137 -9.17 -4.38 -11.72
C ASP A 137 -7.84 -5.02 -11.32
N ILE A 138 -7.90 -6.25 -10.85
CA ILE A 138 -6.73 -7.02 -10.40
C ILE A 138 -5.72 -7.26 -11.53
N GLU A 139 -6.16 -7.37 -12.78
CA GLU A 139 -5.25 -7.56 -13.90
C GLU A 139 -4.47 -6.26 -14.21
N LYS A 140 -5.09 -5.11 -14.06
CA LYS A 140 -4.39 -3.81 -14.13
C LYS A 140 -3.38 -3.65 -12.99
N VAL A 141 -3.73 -4.10 -11.78
CA VAL A 141 -2.80 -4.10 -10.63
C VAL A 141 -1.57 -4.97 -10.97
N ARG A 142 -1.78 -6.18 -11.46
CA ARG A 142 -0.71 -7.11 -11.83
C ARG A 142 0.19 -6.59 -12.95
N LYS A 143 -0.34 -5.80 -13.86
CA LYS A 143 0.40 -5.15 -14.94
C LYS A 143 1.11 -3.87 -14.51
N GLY A 144 0.85 -3.37 -13.31
CA GLY A 144 1.39 -2.10 -12.81
C GLY A 144 0.74 -0.87 -13.44
N GLU A 145 -0.50 -0.99 -13.92
CA GLU A 145 -1.32 0.08 -14.52
C GLU A 145 -2.24 0.74 -13.49
N LEU A 146 -2.62 0.01 -12.43
CA LEU A 146 -3.45 0.46 -11.33
C LEU A 146 -2.72 0.21 -10.00
N SER A 147 -2.69 1.21 -9.13
CA SER A 147 -2.15 1.08 -7.77
C SER A 147 -3.29 1.08 -6.75
N PRO A 148 -3.48 0.00 -5.98
CA PRO A 148 -4.30 0.05 -4.78
C PRO A 148 -3.70 1.02 -3.77
N VAL A 149 -4.52 1.94 -3.24
CA VAL A 149 -4.11 2.98 -2.29
C VAL A 149 -4.75 2.71 -0.93
N PHE A 150 -3.93 2.78 0.10
CA PHE A 150 -4.33 2.58 1.49
C PHE A 150 -3.89 3.80 2.31
N PHE A 151 -4.74 4.26 3.20
CA PHE A 151 -4.44 5.33 4.14
C PHE A 151 -4.27 4.76 5.55
N GLY A 152 -3.31 5.31 6.30
CA GLY A 152 -3.06 4.86 7.67
C GLY A 152 -1.90 5.58 8.35
N SER A 153 -1.45 5.03 9.47
CA SER A 153 -0.30 5.52 10.24
C SER A 153 0.58 4.36 10.71
N ALA A 154 1.75 4.23 10.10
CA ALA A 154 2.69 3.18 10.47
C ALA A 154 3.29 3.41 11.87
N LEU A 155 3.39 4.66 12.33
CA LEU A 155 3.90 4.97 13.67
C LEU A 155 2.97 4.41 14.76
N THR A 156 1.68 4.47 14.53
CA THR A 156 0.65 3.98 15.44
C THR A 156 0.19 2.55 15.09
N ASN A 157 0.85 1.91 14.11
CA ASN A 157 0.51 0.59 13.56
C ASN A 157 -0.93 0.50 13.02
N PHE A 158 -1.55 1.65 12.67
CA PHE A 158 -2.92 1.70 12.19
C PHE A 158 -3.00 1.51 10.67
N GLY A 159 -3.87 0.61 10.22
CA GLY A 159 -4.07 0.31 8.80
C GLY A 159 -2.96 -0.54 8.17
N VAL A 160 -1.93 -0.94 8.93
CA VAL A 160 -0.81 -1.75 8.41
C VAL A 160 -1.25 -3.20 8.21
N GLU A 161 -1.99 -3.78 9.15
CA GLU A 161 -2.46 -5.17 9.05
C GLU A 161 -3.43 -5.35 7.87
N PRO A 162 -4.53 -4.56 7.72
CA PRO A 162 -5.38 -4.64 6.54
C PRO A 162 -4.63 -4.41 5.22
N PHE A 163 -3.64 -3.52 5.21
CA PHE A 163 -2.78 -3.33 4.05
C PHE A 163 -2.01 -4.61 3.69
N LEU A 164 -1.43 -5.29 4.68
CA LEU A 164 -0.67 -6.52 4.46
C LEU A 164 -1.57 -7.68 4.03
N GLU A 165 -2.77 -7.80 4.61
CA GLU A 165 -3.75 -8.82 4.21
C GLU A 165 -4.14 -8.65 2.74
N ASN A 166 -4.60 -7.45 2.35
CA ASN A 166 -4.93 -7.13 0.97
C ASN A 166 -3.72 -7.31 0.03
N PHE A 167 -2.53 -6.92 0.50
CA PHE A 167 -1.30 -7.11 -0.27
C PHE A 167 -1.04 -8.61 -0.56
N LEU A 168 -1.25 -9.50 0.41
CA LEU A 168 -1.08 -10.94 0.23
C LEU A 168 -2.11 -11.52 -0.75
N GLU A 169 -3.35 -11.06 -0.70
CA GLU A 169 -4.42 -11.50 -1.60
C GLU A 169 -4.21 -11.03 -3.05
N MET A 170 -3.74 -9.81 -3.23
CA MET A 170 -3.56 -9.19 -4.54
C MET A 170 -2.23 -9.55 -5.21
N THR A 171 -1.25 -10.07 -4.45
CA THR A 171 0.07 -10.39 -5.01
C THR A 171 0.07 -11.74 -5.72
N THR A 172 0.93 -11.83 -6.73
CA THR A 172 1.12 -13.06 -7.50
C THR A 172 2.38 -13.79 -7.07
N SER A 173 2.49 -15.07 -7.40
CA SER A 173 3.73 -15.81 -7.33
C SER A 173 4.84 -15.17 -8.17
N PRO A 174 6.11 -15.42 -7.87
CA PRO A 174 7.21 -14.96 -8.71
C PRO A 174 7.01 -15.34 -10.17
N THR A 175 7.35 -14.42 -11.07
CA THR A 175 7.25 -14.66 -12.52
C THR A 175 8.50 -15.35 -13.05
N PRO A 176 8.40 -16.12 -14.17
CA PRO A 176 9.54 -16.72 -14.84
C PRO A 176 10.65 -15.70 -15.15
N ARG A 177 11.89 -16.16 -15.15
CA ARG A 177 13.08 -15.33 -15.39
C ARG A 177 13.86 -15.78 -16.62
N ASN A 178 14.26 -14.83 -17.44
CA ASN A 178 15.18 -15.10 -18.55
C ASN A 178 16.60 -15.31 -18.02
N SER A 179 17.26 -16.38 -18.45
CA SER A 179 18.66 -16.66 -18.19
C SER A 179 19.38 -17.02 -19.49
N SER A 180 20.71 -17.17 -19.44
CA SER A 180 21.49 -17.67 -20.57
C SER A 180 21.19 -19.13 -20.95
N ALA A 181 20.59 -19.89 -20.01
CA ALA A 181 20.18 -21.28 -20.25
C ALA A 181 18.71 -21.41 -20.70
N GLY A 182 17.98 -20.30 -20.83
CA GLY A 182 16.55 -20.26 -21.17
C GLY A 182 15.71 -19.59 -20.11
N ILE A 183 14.40 -19.82 -20.17
CA ILE A 183 13.43 -19.31 -19.19
C ILE A 183 13.43 -20.26 -17.97
N ILE A 184 13.64 -19.70 -16.78
CA ILE A 184 13.55 -20.42 -15.52
C ILE A 184 12.13 -20.18 -14.97
N ASP A 185 11.39 -21.28 -14.83
CA ASP A 185 10.07 -21.26 -14.19
C ASP A 185 10.26 -21.34 -12.65
N PRO A 186 9.63 -20.47 -11.86
CA PRO A 186 9.73 -20.51 -10.39
C PRO A 186 9.20 -21.81 -9.77
N PHE A 187 8.37 -22.57 -10.49
CA PHE A 187 7.87 -23.88 -10.05
C PHE A 187 8.70 -25.06 -10.53
N ASP A 188 9.83 -24.82 -11.23
CA ASP A 188 10.75 -25.87 -11.58
C ASP A 188 11.35 -26.51 -10.31
N PRO A 189 11.30 -27.85 -10.16
CA PRO A 189 11.84 -28.52 -8.98
C PRO A 189 13.38 -28.44 -8.90
N GLU A 190 14.06 -28.12 -9.97
CA GLU A 190 15.50 -27.92 -9.96
C GLU A 190 15.85 -26.57 -9.33
N PHE A 191 16.73 -26.61 -8.30
CA PHE A 191 17.17 -25.39 -7.64
C PHE A 191 17.99 -24.50 -8.58
N SER A 192 17.55 -23.27 -8.71
CA SER A 192 18.32 -22.23 -9.40
C SER A 192 18.29 -20.92 -8.62
N ALA A 193 19.41 -20.20 -8.67
CA ALA A 193 19.52 -18.91 -8.02
C ALA A 193 20.51 -18.03 -8.74
N PHE A 194 20.37 -16.70 -8.56
CA PHE A 194 21.38 -15.78 -9.06
C PHE A 194 21.99 -14.97 -7.90
N VAL A 195 23.30 -14.84 -7.92
CA VAL A 195 24.05 -14.07 -6.92
C VAL A 195 24.03 -12.60 -7.32
N PHE A 196 23.49 -11.74 -6.47
CA PHE A 196 23.41 -10.31 -6.74
C PHE A 196 24.37 -9.46 -5.87
N LYS A 197 24.94 -10.04 -4.81
CA LYS A 197 25.89 -9.36 -3.93
C LYS A 197 26.81 -10.37 -3.25
N ILE A 198 28.09 -10.05 -3.19
CA ILE A 198 29.07 -10.73 -2.32
C ILE A 198 29.65 -9.67 -1.41
N GLN A 199 29.58 -9.87 -0.11
CA GLN A 199 30.13 -8.96 0.90
C GLN A 199 31.16 -9.67 1.75
N ALA A 200 32.36 -9.10 1.78
CA ALA A 200 33.45 -9.56 2.65
C ALA A 200 33.42 -8.85 4.00
N ASN A 201 33.98 -9.48 5.02
CA ASN A 201 34.28 -8.89 6.32
C ASN A 201 33.06 -8.31 7.09
N MET A 202 31.89 -8.92 6.99
CA MET A 202 30.73 -8.53 7.81
C MET A 202 31.01 -8.77 9.32
N ASN A 203 31.80 -9.79 9.64
CA ASN A 203 32.33 -9.98 10.98
C ASN A 203 33.84 -9.74 10.94
N LYS A 204 34.32 -8.75 11.69
CA LYS A 204 35.76 -8.40 11.74
C LYS A 204 36.63 -9.54 12.31
N ALA A 205 36.05 -10.46 13.06
CA ALA A 205 36.75 -11.63 13.62
C ALA A 205 36.92 -12.77 12.61
N HIS A 206 36.21 -12.75 11.51
CA HIS A 206 36.25 -13.81 10.48
C HIS A 206 36.47 -13.20 9.10
N ARG A 207 37.28 -13.87 8.28
CA ARG A 207 37.55 -13.47 6.87
C ARG A 207 36.55 -14.08 5.90
N ASP A 208 35.31 -14.29 6.35
CA ASP A 208 34.28 -14.95 5.55
C ASP A 208 33.70 -13.99 4.53
N ARG A 209 33.25 -14.56 3.43
CA ARG A 209 32.45 -13.87 2.39
C ARG A 209 31.02 -14.34 2.49
N ILE A 210 30.08 -13.41 2.68
CA ILE A 210 28.66 -13.70 2.64
C ILE A 210 28.14 -13.44 1.23
N THR A 211 27.55 -14.47 0.65
CA THR A 211 26.92 -14.38 -0.67
C THR A 211 25.43 -14.23 -0.52
N PHE A 212 24.89 -13.15 -1.09
CA PHE A 212 23.46 -12.91 -1.18
C PHE A 212 22.97 -13.39 -2.54
N LEU A 213 22.01 -14.29 -2.51
CA LEU A 213 21.44 -14.84 -3.72
C LEU A 213 19.92 -14.70 -3.74
N ARG A 214 19.35 -14.60 -4.93
CA ARG A 214 17.91 -14.68 -5.17
C ARG A 214 17.60 -16.06 -5.70
N ILE A 215 16.82 -16.84 -4.97
CA ILE A 215 16.28 -18.11 -5.44
C ILE A 215 15.30 -17.84 -6.57
N CYS A 216 15.42 -18.54 -7.68
CA CYS A 216 14.57 -18.43 -8.86
C CYS A 216 13.65 -19.63 -9.03
N SER A 217 14.09 -20.82 -8.60
CA SER A 217 13.32 -22.08 -8.63
C SER A 217 13.85 -23.08 -7.61
N GLY A 218 13.11 -24.17 -7.29
CA GLY A 218 13.48 -25.24 -6.38
C GLY A 218 13.02 -25.09 -4.93
#